data_8536d76b70932c22c2dc31814648972c
#
_entry.id   8536d76b70932c22c2dc31814648972c
#
_cell.length_a   1.000
_cell.length_b   1.000
_cell.length_c   1.000
_cell.angle_alpha   90.00
_cell.angle_beta   90.00
_cell.angle_gamma   90.00
#
_symmetry.space_group_name_H-M   'P 1'
#
loop_
_entity.id
_entity.type
_entity.pdbx_description
1 polymer ?
#
loop_
_entity_poly.entity_id
_entity_poly.type
_entity_poly.pdbx_seq_one_letter_code
_entity_poly.pdbx_strand_id
1 'polypeptide(L)'
;NIKEDYFKITNYAGGKKLAENFKALKGNDLVTVVYNFVDMLSHAKTEMDVVKELASDDKAYRSLTLSWFKNSPLLEIIQQAQLLGFKLILTTDHGTINVKNPSKVVGDKNTSLNLRYKTGRSLTYEQKDVYVVKEPKDIGLPAINMSSSFIFAKNDFFLAYVNNYNHYVSYYRN
;
A
#
# COMPACT_ATOMS: atom_id res chain seq x y z
N ASN A 1 5.95 -1.09 31.58
CA ASN A 1 4.72 -1.18 30.77
C ASN A 1 4.63 0.07 29.92
N ILE A 2 4.46 -0.09 28.62
CA ILE A 2 4.17 1.01 27.69
C ILE A 2 2.67 1.28 27.78
N LYS A 3 2.30 2.54 27.99
CA LYS A 3 0.90 2.97 27.96
C LYS A 3 0.55 3.30 26.50
N GLU A 4 -0.32 2.49 25.88
CA GLU A 4 -0.65 2.60 24.46
C GLU A 4 -2.17 2.63 24.22
N ASP A 5 -2.56 3.35 23.17
CA ASP A 5 -3.91 3.34 22.61
C ASP A 5 -3.85 3.14 21.09
N TYR A 6 -4.84 2.39 20.57
CA TYR A 6 -5.00 2.11 19.14
C TYR A 6 -6.39 2.53 18.65
N PHE A 7 -6.43 3.26 17.56
CA PHE A 7 -7.65 3.73 16.91
C PHE A 7 -7.68 3.35 15.44
N LYS A 8 -8.77 2.73 14.99
CA LYS A 8 -9.05 2.48 13.57
C LYS A 8 -10.21 3.37 13.13
N ILE A 9 -9.92 4.33 12.27
CA ILE A 9 -10.89 5.30 11.77
C ILE A 9 -11.33 4.90 10.36
N THR A 10 -12.61 4.56 10.24
CA THR A 10 -13.23 4.11 8.98
C THR A 10 -14.25 5.10 8.41
N ASN A 11 -14.57 6.17 9.15
CA ASN A 11 -15.52 7.19 8.74
C ASN A 11 -15.22 8.56 9.37
N TYR A 12 -15.87 9.60 8.84
CA TYR A 12 -15.69 10.97 9.31
C TYR A 12 -16.04 11.17 10.79
N ALA A 13 -17.17 10.62 11.24
CA ALA A 13 -17.64 10.79 12.62
C ALA A 13 -16.65 10.20 13.65
N GLY A 14 -16.08 9.03 13.37
CA GLY A 14 -15.03 8.41 14.19
C GLY A 14 -13.77 9.28 14.27
N GLY A 15 -13.34 9.83 13.14
CA GLY A 15 -12.22 10.78 13.11
C GLY A 15 -12.48 12.03 13.92
N LYS A 16 -13.66 12.62 13.79
CA LYS A 16 -14.07 13.82 14.52
C LYS A 16 -14.10 13.58 16.03
N LYS A 17 -14.71 12.46 16.45
CA LYS A 17 -14.72 12.05 17.88
C LYS A 17 -13.31 11.90 18.45
N LEU A 18 -12.38 11.31 17.68
CA LEU A 18 -11.00 11.18 18.14
C LEU A 18 -10.32 12.56 18.24
N ALA A 19 -10.49 13.43 17.25
CA ALA A 19 -9.92 14.77 17.27
C ALA A 19 -10.38 15.58 18.49
N GLU A 20 -11.67 15.57 18.78
CA GLU A 20 -12.27 16.27 19.93
C GLU A 20 -11.75 15.76 21.28
N ASN A 21 -11.46 14.46 21.39
CA ASN A 21 -11.01 13.82 22.62
C ASN A 21 -9.50 13.59 22.67
N PHE A 22 -8.73 14.03 21.68
CA PHE A 22 -7.31 13.73 21.55
C PHE A 22 -6.46 14.19 22.76
N LYS A 23 -6.88 15.26 23.44
CA LYS A 23 -6.22 15.76 24.65
C LYS A 23 -6.17 14.76 25.80
N ALA A 24 -7.14 13.84 25.88
CA ALA A 24 -7.16 12.80 26.92
C ALA A 24 -6.03 11.77 26.74
N LEU A 25 -5.41 11.72 25.57
CA LEU A 25 -4.30 10.81 25.25
C LEU A 25 -2.93 11.36 25.70
N LYS A 26 -2.88 12.59 26.20
CA LYS A 26 -1.67 13.16 26.78
C LYS A 26 -1.19 12.30 27.94
N GLY A 27 0.02 11.80 27.83
CA GLY A 27 0.61 10.88 28.82
C GLY A 27 0.60 9.41 28.40
N ASN A 28 0.16 9.11 27.17
CA ASN A 28 0.46 7.84 26.54
C ASN A 28 1.87 7.85 25.96
N ASP A 29 2.53 6.70 26.01
CA ASP A 29 3.85 6.49 25.42
C ASP A 29 3.73 6.25 23.90
N LEU A 30 2.62 5.64 23.46
CA LEU A 30 2.31 5.37 22.06
C LEU A 30 0.83 5.56 21.77
N VAL A 31 0.51 6.27 20.70
CA VAL A 31 -0.83 6.36 20.14
C VAL A 31 -0.77 5.98 18.67
N THR A 32 -1.44 4.89 18.30
CA THR A 32 -1.51 4.43 16.92
C THR A 32 -2.87 4.76 16.33
N VAL A 33 -2.87 5.49 15.20
CA VAL A 33 -4.10 5.84 14.47
C VAL A 33 -4.02 5.30 13.05
N VAL A 34 -4.88 4.35 12.73
CA VAL A 34 -5.06 3.84 11.35
C VAL A 34 -6.22 4.56 10.71
N TYR A 35 -5.97 5.28 9.63
CA TYR A 35 -6.99 6.06 8.92
C TYR A 35 -7.20 5.51 7.50
N ASN A 36 -8.33 4.83 7.28
CA ASN A 36 -8.56 4.03 6.07
C ASN A 36 -9.02 4.83 4.84
N PHE A 37 -9.11 6.16 4.88
CA PHE A 37 -9.71 6.91 3.78
C PHE A 37 -8.99 6.74 2.44
N VAL A 38 -7.67 6.80 2.43
CA VAL A 38 -6.88 6.70 1.19
C VAL A 38 -7.01 5.31 0.56
N ASP A 39 -7.03 4.27 1.39
CA ASP A 39 -7.27 2.90 0.95
C ASP A 39 -8.70 2.74 0.38
N MET A 40 -9.71 3.25 1.09
CA MET A 40 -11.10 3.27 0.59
C MET A 40 -11.24 4.05 -0.73
N LEU A 41 -10.53 5.15 -0.90
CA LEU A 41 -10.52 5.93 -2.14
C LEU A 41 -9.88 5.14 -3.29
N SER A 42 -8.81 4.39 -3.00
CA SER A 42 -8.17 3.50 -3.98
C SER A 42 -9.12 2.40 -4.47
N HIS A 43 -9.86 1.77 -3.55
CA HIS A 43 -10.88 0.79 -3.90
C HIS A 43 -12.04 1.42 -4.68
N ALA A 44 -12.55 2.56 -4.23
CA ALA A 44 -13.62 3.27 -4.91
C ALA A 44 -13.25 3.69 -6.35
N LYS A 45 -11.98 4.04 -6.61
CA LYS A 45 -11.47 4.31 -7.96
C LYS A 45 -11.63 3.12 -8.92
N THR A 46 -11.55 1.88 -8.41
CA THR A 46 -11.72 0.68 -9.25
C THR A 46 -13.17 0.23 -9.38
N GLU A 47 -14.02 0.57 -8.43
CA GLU A 47 -15.38 0.06 -8.30
C GLU A 47 -16.48 1.05 -8.74
N MET A 48 -16.20 2.36 -8.69
CA MET A 48 -17.20 3.42 -8.94
C MET A 48 -16.78 4.31 -10.11
N ASP A 49 -17.55 4.31 -11.19
CA ASP A 49 -17.25 5.08 -12.41
C ASP A 49 -17.07 6.58 -12.15
N VAL A 50 -17.88 7.17 -11.27
CA VAL A 50 -17.76 8.58 -10.90
C VAL A 50 -16.42 8.89 -10.24
N VAL A 51 -15.95 8.02 -9.35
CA VAL A 51 -14.63 8.19 -8.70
C VAL A 51 -13.51 7.95 -9.69
N LYS A 52 -13.68 7.00 -10.60
CA LYS A 52 -12.75 6.71 -11.70
C LYS A 52 -12.56 7.94 -12.60
N GLU A 53 -13.64 8.64 -12.93
CA GLU A 53 -13.60 9.87 -13.71
C GLU A 53 -12.93 11.02 -12.95
N LEU A 54 -13.29 11.23 -11.69
CA LEU A 54 -12.71 12.28 -10.82
C LEU A 54 -11.22 12.05 -10.50
N ALA A 55 -10.77 10.81 -10.46
CA ALA A 55 -9.40 10.40 -10.18
C ALA A 55 -8.78 9.70 -11.40
N SER A 56 -9.04 10.21 -12.60
CA SER A 56 -8.65 9.59 -13.88
C SER A 56 -7.14 9.38 -14.05
N ASP A 57 -6.34 10.25 -13.47
CA ASP A 57 -4.88 10.14 -13.44
C ASP A 57 -4.29 10.33 -12.03
N ASP A 58 -2.99 10.12 -11.89
CA ASP A 58 -2.30 10.26 -10.61
C ASP A 58 -2.33 11.69 -10.05
N LYS A 59 -2.41 12.71 -10.92
CA LYS A 59 -2.47 14.10 -10.50
C LYS A 59 -3.85 14.42 -9.92
N ALA A 60 -4.90 13.97 -10.58
CA ALA A 60 -6.28 14.10 -10.12
C ALA A 60 -6.49 13.35 -8.80
N TYR A 61 -5.98 12.11 -8.70
CA TYR A 61 -6.04 11.30 -7.48
C TYR A 61 -5.34 12.00 -6.30
N ARG A 62 -4.13 12.51 -6.50
CA ARG A 62 -3.40 13.27 -5.45
C ARG A 62 -4.12 14.57 -5.06
N SER A 63 -4.71 15.27 -6.03
CA SER A 63 -5.47 16.49 -5.77
C SER A 63 -6.71 16.21 -4.92
N LEU A 64 -7.44 15.14 -5.23
CA LEU A 64 -8.60 14.70 -4.46
C LEU A 64 -8.20 14.31 -3.03
N THR A 65 -7.15 13.52 -2.88
CA THR A 65 -6.60 13.13 -1.57
C THR A 65 -6.17 14.35 -0.75
N LEU A 66 -5.49 15.32 -1.37
CA LEU A 66 -5.06 16.56 -0.69
C LEU A 66 -6.25 17.41 -0.25
N SER A 67 -7.27 17.54 -1.10
CA SER A 67 -8.49 18.29 -0.77
C SER A 67 -9.22 17.65 0.40
N TRP A 68 -9.35 16.33 0.39
CA TRP A 68 -9.90 15.59 1.52
C TRP A 68 -9.07 15.83 2.79
N PHE A 69 -7.75 15.65 2.71
CA PHE A 69 -6.86 15.77 3.88
C PHE A 69 -7.00 17.14 4.57
N LYS A 70 -7.03 18.22 3.78
CA LYS A 70 -7.18 19.60 4.31
C LYS A 70 -8.46 19.83 5.09
N ASN A 71 -9.52 19.08 4.77
CA ASN A 71 -10.84 19.20 5.39
C ASN A 71 -11.18 18.00 6.30
N SER A 72 -10.20 17.13 6.58
CA SER A 72 -10.43 15.91 7.33
C SER A 72 -10.11 16.07 8.82
N PRO A 73 -10.77 15.29 9.67
CA PRO A 73 -10.40 15.19 11.09
C PRO A 73 -8.95 14.68 11.29
N LEU A 74 -8.35 14.02 10.30
CA LEU A 74 -6.96 13.58 10.39
C LEU A 74 -6.01 14.77 10.54
N LEU A 75 -6.23 15.86 9.80
CA LEU A 75 -5.44 17.08 9.98
C LEU A 75 -5.60 17.67 11.39
N GLU A 76 -6.83 17.69 11.91
CA GLU A 76 -7.09 18.14 13.28
C GLU A 76 -6.35 17.27 14.32
N ILE A 77 -6.35 15.93 14.15
CA ILE A 77 -5.62 14.99 15.00
C ILE A 77 -4.12 15.30 14.99
N ILE A 78 -3.54 15.50 13.80
CA ILE A 78 -2.12 15.85 13.63
C ILE A 78 -1.77 17.17 14.33
N GLN A 79 -2.62 18.18 14.18
CA GLN A 79 -2.45 19.47 14.86
C GLN A 79 -2.53 19.34 16.38
N GLN A 80 -3.48 18.55 16.91
CA GLN A 80 -3.58 18.27 18.34
C GLN A 80 -2.34 17.51 18.86
N ALA A 81 -1.87 16.50 18.11
CA ALA A 81 -0.66 15.76 18.45
C ALA A 81 0.57 16.70 18.55
N GLN A 82 0.71 17.61 17.60
CA GLN A 82 1.78 18.62 17.61
C GLN A 82 1.67 19.55 18.85
N LEU A 83 0.49 20.07 19.13
CA LEU A 83 0.25 20.96 20.28
C LEU A 83 0.51 20.28 21.61
N LEU A 84 0.30 18.98 21.70
CA LEU A 84 0.54 18.18 22.91
C LEU A 84 1.98 17.67 23.03
N GLY A 85 2.84 17.97 22.04
CA GLY A 85 4.25 17.60 22.04
C GLY A 85 4.53 16.15 21.64
N PHE A 86 3.59 15.48 20.98
CA PHE A 86 3.84 14.12 20.46
C PHE A 86 4.86 14.16 19.32
N LYS A 87 5.75 13.17 19.28
CA LYS A 87 6.56 12.87 18.10
C LYS A 87 5.69 12.14 17.07
N LEU A 88 5.48 12.76 15.91
CA LEU A 88 4.64 12.19 14.85
C LEU A 88 5.47 11.30 13.93
N ILE A 89 4.98 10.08 13.67
CA ILE A 89 5.47 9.18 12.63
C ILE A 89 4.31 8.94 11.67
N LEU A 90 4.43 9.41 10.42
CA LEU A 90 3.46 9.16 9.36
C LEU A 90 3.98 8.04 8.46
N THR A 91 3.20 6.99 8.30
CA THR A 91 3.57 5.82 7.52
C THR A 91 2.37 5.19 6.82
N THR A 92 2.62 4.18 6.02
CA THR A 92 1.60 3.38 5.33
C THR A 92 2.04 1.91 5.32
N ASP A 93 1.09 1.00 5.24
CA ASP A 93 1.32 -0.45 5.14
C ASP A 93 1.70 -0.86 3.70
N HIS A 94 1.22 -0.15 2.70
CA HIS A 94 1.57 -0.32 1.29
C HIS A 94 1.40 0.98 0.50
N GLY A 95 1.84 0.96 -0.75
CA GLY A 95 1.64 2.04 -1.70
C GLY A 95 1.03 1.52 -3.00
N THR A 96 0.90 2.41 -3.98
CA THR A 96 0.48 2.10 -5.34
C THR A 96 1.57 2.46 -6.34
N ILE A 97 1.63 1.71 -7.43
CA ILE A 97 2.53 1.99 -8.54
C ILE A 97 1.80 1.75 -9.86
N ASN A 98 1.91 2.70 -10.78
CA ASN A 98 1.43 2.51 -12.13
C ASN A 98 2.32 1.53 -12.88
N VAL A 99 1.72 0.46 -13.39
CA VAL A 99 2.41 -0.57 -14.18
C VAL A 99 1.88 -0.56 -15.61
N LYS A 100 2.77 -0.74 -16.58
CA LYS A 100 2.42 -0.68 -18.01
C LYS A 100 2.92 -1.89 -18.80
N ASN A 101 4.07 -2.43 -18.38
CA ASN A 101 4.78 -3.42 -19.17
C ASN A 101 4.63 -4.82 -18.55
N PRO A 102 3.93 -5.75 -19.21
CA PRO A 102 3.82 -7.12 -18.72
C PRO A 102 5.13 -7.89 -18.95
N SER A 103 5.59 -8.60 -17.95
CA SER A 103 6.67 -9.57 -18.03
C SER A 103 6.16 -10.96 -17.66
N LYS A 104 6.42 -11.95 -18.52
CA LYS A 104 5.98 -13.32 -18.29
C LYS A 104 6.82 -14.00 -17.23
N VAL A 105 6.15 -14.67 -16.32
CA VAL A 105 6.79 -15.51 -15.32
C VAL A 105 6.19 -16.92 -15.35
N VAL A 106 7.05 -17.92 -15.32
CA VAL A 106 6.66 -19.31 -15.08
C VAL A 106 7.15 -19.69 -13.68
N GLY A 107 6.30 -20.34 -12.92
CA GLY A 107 6.59 -20.83 -11.59
C GLY A 107 5.74 -22.03 -11.24
N ASP A 108 6.04 -22.68 -10.12
CA ASP A 108 5.23 -23.77 -9.62
C ASP A 108 3.93 -23.26 -8.97
N LYS A 109 3.05 -24.19 -8.56
CA LYS A 109 1.76 -23.88 -7.93
C LYS A 109 1.84 -23.10 -6.61
N ASN A 110 3.02 -23.05 -5.99
CA ASN A 110 3.26 -22.35 -4.72
C ASN A 110 3.84 -20.94 -4.94
N THR A 111 4.02 -20.53 -6.19
CA THR A 111 4.54 -19.19 -6.51
C THR A 111 3.50 -18.13 -6.15
N SER A 112 3.95 -17.04 -5.54
CA SER A 112 3.08 -15.95 -5.10
C SER A 112 2.32 -15.27 -6.25
N LEU A 113 1.09 -14.81 -5.99
CA LEU A 113 0.23 -14.17 -7.00
C LEU A 113 0.53 -12.66 -7.21
N ASN A 114 1.34 -12.04 -6.34
CA ASN A 114 1.62 -10.62 -6.42
C ASN A 114 2.22 -10.22 -7.78
N LEU A 115 1.81 -9.08 -8.31
CA LEU A 115 2.24 -8.61 -9.63
C LEU A 115 3.60 -7.88 -9.62
N ARG A 116 4.05 -7.37 -8.47
CA ARG A 116 5.31 -6.64 -8.38
C ARG A 116 6.47 -7.48 -7.86
N TYR A 117 6.17 -8.62 -7.24
CA TYR A 117 7.18 -9.61 -6.87
C TYR A 117 6.64 -11.03 -7.01
N LYS A 118 7.53 -11.96 -7.18
CA LYS A 118 7.24 -13.40 -7.09
C LYS A 118 8.26 -14.06 -6.16
N THR A 119 7.79 -15.07 -5.46
CA THR A 119 8.66 -15.96 -4.70
C THR A 119 8.34 -17.40 -5.05
N GLY A 120 9.35 -18.22 -5.23
CA GLY A 120 9.20 -19.61 -5.62
C GLY A 120 10.55 -20.31 -5.78
N ARG A 121 10.52 -21.63 -6.01
CA ARG A 121 11.74 -22.45 -6.13
C ARG A 121 12.33 -22.40 -7.53
N SER A 122 11.47 -22.47 -8.55
CA SER A 122 11.89 -22.59 -9.96
C SER A 122 11.17 -21.55 -10.79
N LEU A 123 11.65 -20.30 -10.68
CA LEU A 123 11.09 -19.20 -11.42
C LEU A 123 11.83 -19.03 -12.75
N THR A 124 11.07 -18.99 -13.86
CA THR A 124 11.58 -18.59 -15.18
C THR A 124 11.03 -17.21 -15.52
N TYR A 125 11.90 -16.29 -15.89
CA TYR A 125 11.59 -14.87 -16.08
C TYR A 125 12.59 -14.21 -17.03
N GLU A 126 12.24 -13.06 -17.57
CA GLU A 126 13.15 -12.20 -18.32
C GLU A 126 14.05 -11.42 -17.35
N GLN A 127 15.33 -11.72 -17.32
CA GLN A 127 16.29 -11.15 -16.35
C GLN A 127 16.40 -9.61 -16.42
N LYS A 128 16.22 -9.02 -17.60
CA LYS A 128 16.24 -7.56 -17.78
C LYS A 128 15.09 -6.86 -17.05
N ASP A 129 13.94 -7.53 -16.85
CA ASP A 129 12.72 -6.97 -16.31
C ASP A 129 12.64 -7.08 -14.79
N VAL A 130 13.55 -7.85 -14.16
CA VAL A 130 13.50 -8.15 -12.72
C VAL A 130 14.81 -7.88 -12.01
N TYR A 131 14.69 -7.60 -10.71
CA TYR A 131 15.77 -7.71 -9.73
C TYR A 131 15.63 -9.03 -8.98
N VAL A 132 16.71 -9.83 -8.95
CA VAL A 132 16.70 -11.19 -8.39
C VAL A 132 17.40 -11.21 -7.04
N VAL A 133 16.74 -11.80 -6.05
CA VAL A 133 17.31 -12.05 -4.72
C VAL A 133 17.32 -13.55 -4.47
N LYS A 134 18.50 -14.14 -4.51
CA LYS A 134 18.71 -15.58 -4.26
C LYS A 134 18.78 -15.88 -2.77
N GLU A 135 19.40 -14.98 -2.00
CA GLU A 135 19.56 -15.10 -0.55
C GLU A 135 18.71 -14.01 0.14
N PRO A 136 17.43 -14.30 0.48
CA PRO A 136 16.52 -13.30 1.04
C PRO A 136 17.01 -12.64 2.32
N LYS A 137 17.77 -13.38 3.13
CA LYS A 137 18.33 -12.91 4.41
C LYS A 137 19.30 -11.74 4.24
N ASP A 138 20.00 -11.66 3.10
CA ASP A 138 21.01 -10.61 2.84
C ASP A 138 20.37 -9.22 2.74
N ILE A 139 19.06 -9.16 2.46
CA ILE A 139 18.29 -7.92 2.37
C ILE A 139 17.16 -7.86 3.40
N GLY A 140 17.25 -8.65 4.47
CA GLY A 140 16.28 -8.63 5.57
C GLY A 140 14.92 -9.25 5.24
N LEU A 141 14.77 -10.03 4.16
CA LEU A 141 13.55 -10.74 3.83
C LEU A 141 13.51 -12.13 4.50
N PRO A 142 12.29 -12.62 4.82
CA PRO A 142 12.14 -13.95 5.38
C PRO A 142 12.52 -15.03 4.37
N ALA A 143 13.25 -16.05 4.80
CA ALA A 143 13.46 -17.27 4.03
C ALA A 143 12.19 -18.14 4.14
N ILE A 144 11.40 -18.25 3.07
CA ILE A 144 10.18 -19.07 3.05
C ILE A 144 10.55 -20.56 3.09
N ASN A 145 11.62 -20.94 2.38
CA ASN A 145 12.27 -22.24 2.45
C ASN A 145 13.71 -22.13 1.92
N MET A 146 14.50 -23.21 2.07
CA MET A 146 15.94 -23.21 1.73
C MET A 146 16.26 -22.98 0.24
N SER A 147 15.30 -23.09 -0.65
CA SER A 147 15.51 -22.97 -2.11
C SER A 147 14.63 -21.90 -2.77
N SER A 148 13.93 -21.07 -2.00
CA SER A 148 13.10 -19.99 -2.55
C SER A 148 13.95 -18.77 -2.87
N SER A 149 13.79 -18.27 -4.09
CA SER A 149 14.28 -16.95 -4.50
C SER A 149 13.12 -15.96 -4.60
N PHE A 150 13.47 -14.67 -4.50
CA PHE A 150 12.55 -13.58 -4.81
C PHE A 150 12.96 -12.93 -6.13
N ILE A 151 11.99 -12.55 -6.92
CA ILE A 151 12.15 -11.64 -8.05
C ILE A 151 11.24 -10.43 -7.86
N PHE A 152 11.75 -9.24 -8.10
CA PHE A 152 11.03 -7.97 -8.01
C PHE A 152 10.99 -7.33 -9.38
N ALA A 153 9.82 -6.89 -9.82
CA ALA A 153 9.69 -6.20 -11.09
C ALA A 153 10.40 -4.84 -11.05
N LYS A 154 11.22 -4.57 -12.06
CA LYS A 154 11.86 -3.26 -12.24
C LYS A 154 10.85 -2.24 -12.80
N ASN A 155 11.11 -0.97 -12.60
CA ASN A 155 10.36 0.14 -13.19
C ASN A 155 8.84 -0.07 -13.15
N ASP A 156 8.18 0.01 -14.30
CA ASP A 156 6.75 -0.12 -14.51
C ASP A 156 6.32 -1.52 -15.02
N PHE A 157 7.20 -2.51 -14.91
CA PHE A 157 6.86 -3.90 -15.22
C PHE A 157 5.90 -4.50 -14.18
N PHE A 158 5.07 -5.43 -14.64
CA PHE A 158 4.29 -6.33 -13.79
C PHE A 158 4.47 -7.79 -14.20
N LEU A 159 4.50 -8.68 -13.20
CA LEU A 159 4.86 -10.08 -13.37
C LEU A 159 3.59 -10.93 -13.50
N ALA A 160 3.27 -11.37 -14.70
CA ALA A 160 2.10 -12.16 -14.99
C ALA A 160 2.45 -13.60 -15.33
N TYR A 161 1.66 -14.57 -14.82
CA TYR A 161 1.78 -15.96 -15.21
C TYR A 161 1.35 -16.17 -16.67
N VAL A 162 2.00 -17.11 -17.34
CA VAL A 162 1.69 -17.47 -18.74
C VAL A 162 0.21 -17.80 -18.93
N ASN A 163 -0.39 -18.57 -18.02
CA ASN A 163 -1.79 -18.99 -18.10
C ASN A 163 -2.80 -17.83 -17.97
N ASN A 164 -2.43 -16.78 -17.24
CA ASN A 164 -3.29 -15.61 -16.99
C ASN A 164 -2.79 -14.35 -17.69
N TYR A 165 -1.78 -14.48 -18.55
CA TYR A 165 -1.09 -13.35 -19.16
C TYR A 165 -2.02 -12.41 -19.92
N ASN A 166 -2.86 -12.95 -20.79
CA ASN A 166 -3.79 -12.14 -21.59
C ASN A 166 -4.84 -11.43 -20.73
N HIS A 167 -5.31 -12.07 -19.66
CA HIS A 167 -6.23 -11.47 -18.70
C HIS A 167 -5.59 -10.24 -18.02
N TYR A 168 -4.38 -10.39 -17.48
CA TYR A 168 -3.68 -9.27 -16.83
C TYR A 168 -3.29 -8.18 -17.83
N VAL A 169 -2.88 -8.53 -19.03
CA VAL A 169 -2.54 -7.55 -20.07
C VAL A 169 -3.75 -6.72 -20.47
N SER A 170 -4.93 -7.34 -20.63
CA SER A 170 -6.16 -6.59 -20.93
C SER A 170 -6.61 -5.70 -19.78
N TYR A 171 -6.43 -6.16 -18.56
CA TYR A 171 -6.84 -5.42 -17.35
C TYR A 171 -5.98 -4.18 -17.06
N TYR A 172 -4.66 -4.26 -17.29
CA TYR A 172 -3.72 -3.18 -16.94
C TYR A 172 -3.28 -2.30 -18.12
N ARG A 173 -3.66 -2.62 -19.37
CA ARG A 173 -3.39 -1.80 -20.55
C ARG A 173 -4.48 -0.78 -20.88
N ASN A 174 -5.65 -0.92 -20.27
CA ASN A 174 -6.77 0.01 -20.41
C ASN A 174 -6.77 0.90 -19.14
#